data_f3bd30dddadd401da8edbddf31832380
#
_entry.id   f3bd30dddadd401da8edbddf31832380
#
_cell.length_a   1.000
_cell.length_b   1.000
_cell.length_c   1.000
_cell.angle_alpha   90.00
_cell.angle_beta   90.00
_cell.angle_gamma   90.00
#
_symmetry.space_group_name_H-M   'P 1'
#
loop_
_entity.id
_entity.type
_entity.pdbx_description
1 polymer ?
#
loop_
_entity_poly.entity_id
_entity_poly.type
_entity_poly.pdbx_seq_one_letter_code
_entity_poly.pdbx_strand_id
1 'polypeptide(L)'
;ADGVSVVMPVEQAQNRPTTPEMIEKSLRKTGGTPFYIENMRIEVQDGLMIPASVMNGMRRDALDLLLAKRGVAPSRDWLHGSVLPRDDEAAAREGFRGYTAAVRTKAQADALRELGLETVYVPLEVAAQTGLPAILPRVFSDNEQPQIEMLLGEAMSRGTDTVLAGNIGHIPLAKRLGFTVHGDFGLNAYNSKTLSALAEMGVSRQTLSFEARLAQIRDMRGPLETDLIVYGRL
;
A
#
# COMPACT_ATOMS: atom_id res chain seq x y z
N ALA A 1 -11.19 0.48 -18.85
CA ALA A 1 -10.60 1.81 -18.67
C ALA A 1 -11.73 2.83 -18.70
N ASP A 2 -11.80 3.71 -17.70
CA ASP A 2 -12.81 4.76 -17.63
C ASP A 2 -12.43 5.88 -18.60
N GLY A 3 -13.32 6.19 -19.55
CA GLY A 3 -13.15 7.27 -20.50
C GLY A 3 -14.18 8.39 -20.26
N VAL A 4 -13.79 9.61 -20.52
CA VAL A 4 -14.67 10.78 -20.61
C VAL A 4 -14.44 11.47 -21.95
N SER A 5 -15.47 12.12 -22.46
CA SER A 5 -15.41 12.89 -23.72
C SER A 5 -15.98 14.27 -23.48
N VAL A 6 -15.33 15.29 -24.00
CA VAL A 6 -15.79 16.66 -24.00
C VAL A 6 -15.77 17.15 -25.44
N VAL A 7 -16.86 17.76 -25.89
CA VAL A 7 -17.02 18.27 -27.27
C VAL A 7 -17.25 19.78 -27.17
N MET A 8 -16.48 20.53 -27.95
CA MET A 8 -16.65 21.97 -28.05
C MET A 8 -16.63 22.44 -29.52
N PRO A 9 -17.35 23.50 -29.87
CA PRO A 9 -17.29 24.09 -31.19
C PRO A 9 -15.93 24.75 -31.43
N VAL A 10 -15.43 24.62 -32.66
CA VAL A 10 -14.20 25.28 -33.12
C VAL A 10 -14.50 26.11 -34.37
N GLU A 11 -13.72 27.16 -34.60
CA GLU A 11 -13.90 28.09 -35.70
C GLU A 11 -12.73 27.99 -36.72
N GLN A 12 -12.97 28.43 -37.94
CA GLN A 12 -11.89 28.56 -38.94
C GLN A 12 -10.95 29.72 -38.58
N ALA A 13 -9.66 29.50 -38.73
CA ALA A 13 -8.66 30.51 -38.44
C ALA A 13 -8.69 31.64 -39.53
N GLN A 14 -8.85 32.87 -39.07
CA GLN A 14 -8.75 34.03 -39.95
C GLN A 14 -7.30 34.47 -40.18
N ASN A 15 -6.39 34.27 -39.21
CA ASN A 15 -5.00 34.73 -39.30
C ASN A 15 -3.98 33.62 -38.92
N ARG A 16 -4.09 32.99 -37.74
CA ARG A 16 -3.08 32.03 -37.27
C ARG A 16 -3.74 30.75 -36.80
N PRO A 17 -3.55 29.62 -37.45
CA PRO A 17 -4.11 28.34 -36.99
C PRO A 17 -3.42 27.86 -35.73
N THR A 18 -4.16 27.07 -34.97
CA THR A 18 -3.65 26.40 -33.74
C THR A 18 -2.81 25.20 -34.14
N THR A 19 -1.58 25.12 -33.60
CA THR A 19 -0.68 23.99 -33.88
C THR A 19 -0.81 22.88 -32.83
N PRO A 20 -0.45 21.63 -33.17
CA PRO A 20 -0.44 20.52 -32.21
C PRO A 20 0.35 20.81 -30.91
N GLU A 21 1.49 21.52 -31.04
CA GLU A 21 2.36 21.87 -29.91
C GLU A 21 1.66 22.85 -28.93
N MET A 22 0.85 23.77 -29.48
CA MET A 22 0.05 24.70 -28.66
C MET A 22 -1.01 23.95 -27.86
N ILE A 23 -1.65 22.97 -28.49
CA ILE A 23 -2.66 22.11 -27.86
C ILE A 23 -1.99 21.29 -26.75
N GLU A 24 -0.90 20.60 -27.07
CA GLU A 24 -0.15 19.80 -26.10
C GLU A 24 0.27 20.63 -24.89
N LYS A 25 0.89 21.77 -25.09
CA LYS A 25 1.31 22.68 -24.02
C LYS A 25 0.15 23.14 -23.13
N SER A 26 -1.03 23.34 -23.70
CA SER A 26 -2.23 23.75 -22.96
C SER A 26 -2.80 22.57 -22.15
N LEU A 27 -2.93 21.40 -22.76
CA LEU A 27 -3.57 20.24 -22.15
C LEU A 27 -2.70 19.60 -21.06
N ARG A 28 -1.37 19.62 -21.16
CA ARG A 28 -0.47 19.09 -20.13
C ARG A 28 -0.52 19.82 -18.77
N LYS A 29 -1.20 20.95 -18.69
CA LYS A 29 -1.34 21.72 -17.44
C LYS A 29 -2.41 21.10 -16.52
N THR A 30 -2.08 19.99 -15.85
CA THR A 30 -2.98 19.28 -14.94
C THR A 30 -2.82 19.68 -13.47
N GLY A 31 -2.07 20.74 -13.17
CA GLY A 31 -1.81 21.18 -11.78
C GLY A 31 -3.08 21.40 -10.97
N GLY A 32 -3.05 21.03 -9.69
CA GLY A 32 -4.21 21.08 -8.79
C GLY A 32 -5.18 19.91 -8.93
N THR A 33 -4.86 18.90 -9.77
CA THR A 33 -5.63 17.66 -9.92
C THR A 33 -4.78 16.44 -9.60
N PRO A 34 -5.36 15.28 -9.25
CA PRO A 34 -4.62 14.04 -9.03
C PRO A 34 -4.20 13.33 -10.32
N PHE A 35 -4.32 14.00 -11.48
CA PHE A 35 -4.04 13.41 -12.79
C PHE A 35 -2.78 13.97 -13.41
N TYR A 36 -2.07 13.13 -14.16
CA TYR A 36 -1.03 13.52 -15.11
C TYR A 36 -1.29 12.86 -16.47
N ILE A 37 -0.78 13.47 -17.53
CA ILE A 37 -0.94 12.93 -18.88
C ILE A 37 0.32 12.15 -19.22
N GLU A 38 0.18 10.84 -19.35
CA GLU A 38 1.25 9.94 -19.75
C GLU A 38 1.45 9.97 -21.25
N ASN A 39 0.40 9.72 -22.01
CA ASN A 39 0.41 9.70 -23.47
C ASN A 39 -0.65 10.65 -24.04
N MET A 40 -0.32 11.31 -25.15
CA MET A 40 -1.23 12.21 -25.86
C MET A 40 -1.17 11.96 -27.35
N ARG A 41 -2.34 11.80 -27.96
CA ARG A 41 -2.52 11.77 -29.40
C ARG A 41 -3.32 13.00 -29.82
N ILE A 42 -2.77 13.82 -30.70
CA ILE A 42 -3.40 15.05 -31.18
C ILE A 42 -3.65 14.90 -32.66
N GLU A 43 -4.91 15.01 -33.05
CA GLU A 43 -5.35 15.06 -34.43
C GLU A 43 -6.09 16.38 -34.64
N VAL A 44 -5.57 17.27 -35.42
CA VAL A 44 -6.19 18.57 -35.72
C VAL A 44 -6.18 18.79 -37.24
N GLN A 45 -7.30 19.28 -37.76
CA GLN A 45 -7.39 19.67 -39.15
C GLN A 45 -6.69 21.02 -39.35
N ASP A 46 -6.06 21.17 -40.50
CA ASP A 46 -5.39 22.43 -40.87
C ASP A 46 -6.38 23.58 -40.96
N GLY A 47 -5.92 24.78 -40.59
CA GLY A 47 -6.70 25.98 -40.71
C GLY A 47 -7.73 26.23 -39.58
N LEU A 48 -7.74 25.42 -38.52
CA LEU A 48 -8.58 25.67 -37.37
C LEU A 48 -7.92 26.58 -36.32
N MET A 49 -8.71 27.42 -35.68
CA MET A 49 -8.29 28.22 -34.53
C MET A 49 -9.05 27.77 -33.29
N ILE A 50 -8.32 27.35 -32.25
CA ILE A 50 -8.84 26.99 -30.97
C ILE A 50 -8.32 27.99 -29.93
N PRO A 51 -9.18 28.89 -29.41
CA PRO A 51 -8.77 29.85 -28.37
C PRO A 51 -8.20 29.14 -27.14
N ALA A 52 -7.20 29.73 -26.49
CA ALA A 52 -6.61 29.15 -25.26
C ALA A 52 -7.63 28.99 -24.13
N SER A 53 -8.63 29.85 -24.06
CA SER A 53 -9.75 29.76 -23.11
C SER A 53 -10.58 28.49 -23.33
N VAL A 54 -10.83 28.14 -24.60
CA VAL A 54 -11.58 26.92 -24.98
C VAL A 54 -10.77 25.68 -24.63
N MET A 55 -9.48 25.62 -24.99
CA MET A 55 -8.60 24.51 -24.63
C MET A 55 -8.51 24.31 -23.11
N ASN A 56 -8.40 25.40 -22.35
CA ASN A 56 -8.35 25.34 -20.89
C ASN A 56 -9.70 24.93 -20.27
N GLY A 57 -10.82 25.33 -20.89
CA GLY A 57 -12.17 24.88 -20.51
C GLY A 57 -12.30 23.38 -20.73
N MET A 58 -12.05 22.89 -21.93
CA MET A 58 -12.10 21.45 -22.28
C MET A 58 -11.29 20.60 -21.30
N ARG A 59 -10.06 21.03 -21.02
CA ARG A 59 -9.21 20.33 -20.08
C ARG A 59 -9.84 20.24 -18.68
N ARG A 60 -10.35 21.36 -18.14
CA ARG A 60 -10.99 21.38 -16.80
C ARG A 60 -12.22 20.48 -16.78
N ASP A 61 -13.09 20.66 -17.77
CA ASP A 61 -14.34 19.88 -17.84
C ASP A 61 -14.05 18.36 -17.95
N ALA A 62 -13.04 17.97 -18.77
CA ALA A 62 -12.64 16.56 -18.88
C ALA A 62 -12.06 16.01 -17.58
N LEU A 63 -11.24 16.78 -16.87
CA LEU A 63 -10.66 16.37 -15.59
C LEU A 63 -11.72 16.29 -14.49
N ASP A 64 -12.64 17.23 -14.45
CA ASP A 64 -13.77 17.25 -13.50
C ASP A 64 -14.73 16.08 -13.73
N LEU A 65 -15.08 15.79 -14.99
CA LEU A 65 -15.87 14.62 -15.36
C LEU A 65 -15.17 13.30 -14.99
N LEU A 66 -13.86 13.21 -15.22
CA LEU A 66 -13.08 12.03 -14.86
C LEU A 66 -13.01 11.85 -13.35
N LEU A 67 -12.82 12.93 -12.62
CA LEU A 67 -12.80 12.93 -11.16
C LEU A 67 -14.14 12.49 -10.59
N ALA A 68 -15.23 13.09 -11.09
CA ALA A 68 -16.58 12.72 -10.70
C ALA A 68 -16.87 11.22 -10.98
N LYS A 69 -16.50 10.74 -12.17
CA LYS A 69 -16.69 9.33 -12.55
C LYS A 69 -15.91 8.36 -11.66
N ARG A 70 -14.66 8.69 -11.33
CA ARG A 70 -13.83 7.89 -10.44
C ARG A 70 -14.20 8.01 -8.96
N GLY A 71 -14.80 9.13 -8.57
CA GLY A 71 -15.26 9.39 -7.21
C GLY A 71 -16.58 8.72 -6.84
N VAL A 72 -17.26 8.08 -7.78
CA VAL A 72 -18.51 7.37 -7.48
C VAL A 72 -18.18 6.14 -6.62
N ALA A 73 -18.75 6.10 -5.41
CA ALA A 73 -18.62 4.92 -4.56
C ALA A 73 -19.27 3.71 -5.25
N PRO A 74 -18.62 2.52 -5.23
CA PRO A 74 -19.22 1.33 -5.79
C PRO A 74 -20.52 1.01 -5.06
N SER A 75 -21.56 0.70 -5.85
CA SER A 75 -22.83 0.19 -5.28
C SER A 75 -22.52 -1.13 -4.58
N ARG A 76 -22.90 -1.23 -3.32
CA ARG A 76 -22.79 -2.46 -2.52
C ARG A 76 -24.19 -2.87 -2.10
N ASP A 77 -24.56 -4.08 -2.46
CA ASP A 77 -25.80 -4.68 -1.95
C ASP A 77 -25.58 -5.03 -0.46
N TRP A 78 -26.51 -4.57 0.36
CA TRP A 78 -26.56 -4.98 1.76
C TRP A 78 -27.06 -6.41 1.85
N LEU A 79 -26.20 -7.34 2.26
CA LEU A 79 -26.63 -8.67 2.65
C LEU A 79 -27.29 -8.57 4.03
N HIS A 80 -28.61 -8.42 4.02
CA HIS A 80 -29.38 -8.46 5.26
C HIS A 80 -29.26 -9.84 5.92
N GLY A 81 -28.78 -9.89 7.14
CA GLY A 81 -28.90 -11.05 8.00
C GLY A 81 -27.70 -12.00 8.08
N SER A 82 -26.53 -11.68 7.52
CA SER A 82 -25.33 -12.46 7.82
C SER A 82 -24.75 -12.06 9.18
N VAL A 83 -25.19 -12.71 10.24
CA VAL A 83 -24.38 -12.78 11.44
C VAL A 83 -23.12 -13.55 11.07
N LEU A 84 -21.97 -12.88 11.10
CA LEU A 84 -20.70 -13.59 10.89
C LEU A 84 -20.63 -14.76 11.88
N PRO A 85 -20.39 -15.99 11.39
CA PRO A 85 -20.28 -17.15 12.27
C PRO A 85 -19.22 -16.88 13.35
N ARG A 86 -19.47 -17.32 14.57
CA ARG A 86 -18.40 -17.39 15.58
C ARG A 86 -17.41 -18.45 15.14
N ASP A 87 -16.11 -18.12 15.20
CA ASP A 87 -15.05 -19.10 14.99
C ASP A 87 -14.84 -19.89 16.28
N ASP A 88 -15.83 -20.69 16.68
CA ASP A 88 -15.76 -21.48 17.90
C ASP A 88 -14.82 -22.70 17.78
N GLU A 89 -14.41 -23.05 16.54
CA GLU A 89 -13.60 -24.24 16.24
C GLU A 89 -12.08 -23.98 16.18
N ALA A 90 -11.62 -22.76 16.33
CA ALA A 90 -10.18 -22.51 16.31
C ALA A 90 -9.51 -23.16 17.53
N ALA A 91 -8.50 -23.98 17.27
CA ALA A 91 -7.73 -24.68 18.29
C ALA A 91 -7.26 -23.72 19.40
N ALA A 92 -7.25 -24.20 20.64
CA ALA A 92 -6.65 -23.48 21.76
C ALA A 92 -5.20 -23.14 21.41
N ARG A 93 -4.80 -21.90 21.64
CA ARG A 93 -3.40 -21.49 21.43
C ARG A 93 -2.53 -22.19 22.46
N GLU A 94 -1.41 -22.73 22.00
CA GLU A 94 -0.33 -23.11 22.91
C GLU A 94 0.17 -21.87 23.64
N GLY A 95 0.70 -22.07 24.86
CA GLY A 95 1.19 -20.99 25.71
C GLY A 95 2.39 -20.25 25.12
N PHE A 96 3.03 -19.45 25.95
CA PHE A 96 4.20 -18.63 25.61
C PHE A 96 5.31 -19.46 24.95
N ARG A 97 5.78 -19.02 23.78
CA ARG A 97 6.82 -19.70 23.00
C ARG A 97 8.18 -19.00 23.05
N GLY A 98 8.22 -17.71 23.40
CA GLY A 98 9.48 -16.95 23.43
C GLY A 98 9.30 -15.47 23.18
N TYR A 99 10.41 -14.79 23.05
CA TYR A 99 10.46 -13.36 22.75
C TYR A 99 10.90 -13.12 21.29
N THR A 100 10.35 -12.08 20.70
CA THR A 100 10.85 -11.46 19.48
C THR A 100 11.25 -10.02 19.81
N ALA A 101 12.12 -9.41 19.00
CA ALA A 101 12.51 -8.03 19.20
C ALA A 101 12.56 -7.26 17.88
N ALA A 102 12.13 -6.01 17.92
CA ALA A 102 12.33 -5.04 16.84
C ALA A 102 13.34 -3.99 17.33
N VAL A 103 14.46 -3.86 16.66
CA VAL A 103 15.57 -2.98 17.04
C VAL A 103 15.97 -2.06 15.90
N ARG A 104 16.76 -1.04 16.19
CA ARG A 104 17.12 -0.01 15.19
C ARG A 104 18.51 -0.19 14.58
N THR A 105 19.39 -0.90 15.25
CA THR A 105 20.80 -1.02 14.81
C THR A 105 21.26 -2.47 14.83
N LYS A 106 22.29 -2.75 14.01
CA LYS A 106 22.98 -4.05 14.00
C LYS A 106 23.52 -4.40 15.38
N ALA A 107 24.13 -3.45 16.09
CA ALA A 107 24.73 -3.71 17.40
C ALA A 107 23.68 -4.19 18.42
N GLN A 108 22.47 -3.61 18.41
CA GLN A 108 21.38 -4.07 19.25
C GLN A 108 20.94 -5.48 18.87
N ALA A 109 20.86 -5.76 17.56
CA ALA A 109 20.49 -7.09 17.09
C ALA A 109 21.52 -8.15 17.49
N ASP A 110 22.82 -7.86 17.34
CA ASP A 110 23.89 -8.77 17.72
C ASP A 110 23.82 -9.09 19.22
N ALA A 111 23.68 -8.06 20.08
CA ALA A 111 23.57 -8.25 21.53
C ALA A 111 22.37 -9.12 21.94
N LEU A 112 21.20 -8.94 21.28
CA LEU A 112 20.01 -9.75 21.58
C LEU A 112 20.17 -11.21 21.09
N ARG A 113 20.85 -11.42 19.97
CA ARG A 113 21.15 -12.76 19.46
C ARG A 113 22.15 -13.50 20.36
N GLU A 114 23.13 -12.81 20.90
CA GLU A 114 24.04 -13.36 21.92
C GLU A 114 23.29 -13.83 23.19
N LEU A 115 22.17 -13.16 23.50
CA LEU A 115 21.26 -13.58 24.58
C LEU A 115 20.29 -14.70 24.18
N GLY A 116 20.38 -15.22 22.96
CA GLY A 116 19.61 -16.36 22.49
C GLY A 116 18.25 -16.00 21.85
N LEU A 117 17.99 -14.72 21.48
CA LEU A 117 16.82 -14.38 20.71
C LEU A 117 16.99 -14.82 19.26
N GLU A 118 16.10 -15.69 18.79
CA GLU A 118 16.13 -16.22 17.43
C GLU A 118 15.57 -15.21 16.40
N THR A 119 14.49 -14.51 16.76
CA THR A 119 13.81 -13.57 15.86
C THR A 119 14.07 -12.14 16.28
N VAL A 120 14.91 -11.43 15.55
CA VAL A 120 15.23 -10.03 15.75
C VAL A 120 15.05 -9.29 14.43
N TYR A 121 14.09 -8.37 14.40
CA TYR A 121 13.80 -7.53 13.24
C TYR A 121 14.61 -6.24 13.28
N VAL A 122 15.11 -5.81 12.13
CA VAL A 122 15.89 -4.57 11.95
C VAL A 122 15.31 -3.74 10.81
N PRO A 123 15.53 -2.41 10.76
CA PRO A 123 15.15 -1.59 9.60
C PRO A 123 15.65 -2.18 8.29
N LEU A 124 14.91 -1.97 7.20
CA LEU A 124 15.21 -2.56 5.89
C LEU A 124 16.64 -2.26 5.42
N GLU A 125 17.15 -1.05 5.67
CA GLU A 125 18.51 -0.66 5.31
C GLU A 125 19.57 -1.47 6.08
N VAL A 126 19.26 -1.82 7.33
CA VAL A 126 20.13 -2.67 8.14
C VAL A 126 20.02 -4.13 7.69
N ALA A 127 18.81 -4.59 7.35
CA ALA A 127 18.60 -5.94 6.81
C ALA A 127 19.34 -6.14 5.48
N ALA A 128 19.33 -5.15 4.59
CA ALA A 128 20.08 -5.14 3.34
C ALA A 128 21.60 -5.30 3.54
N GLN A 129 22.13 -4.97 4.73
CA GLN A 129 23.54 -5.13 5.07
C GLN A 129 23.83 -6.42 5.85
N THR A 130 22.84 -7.00 6.52
CA THR A 130 23.06 -8.06 7.53
C THR A 130 22.39 -9.39 7.25
N GLY A 131 21.36 -9.41 6.39
CA GLY A 131 20.54 -10.59 6.14
C GLY A 131 19.58 -10.95 7.27
N LEU A 132 19.37 -10.06 8.24
CA LEU A 132 18.41 -10.25 9.32
C LEU A 132 16.95 -9.96 8.84
N PRO A 133 15.91 -10.45 9.56
CA PRO A 133 14.53 -10.14 9.28
C PRO A 133 14.30 -8.63 9.19
N ALA A 134 13.63 -8.17 8.12
CA ALA A 134 13.50 -6.75 7.79
C ALA A 134 12.20 -6.15 8.30
N ILE A 135 12.26 -4.97 8.92
CA ILE A 135 11.10 -4.12 9.17
C ILE A 135 10.89 -3.24 7.94
N LEU A 136 9.73 -3.35 7.30
CA LEU A 136 9.37 -2.47 6.19
C LEU A 136 9.01 -1.07 6.69
N PRO A 137 9.37 0.01 5.97
CA PRO A 137 8.88 1.34 6.27
C PRO A 137 7.35 1.32 6.36
N ARG A 138 6.78 1.94 7.39
CA ARG A 138 5.32 1.92 7.58
C ARG A 138 4.56 2.57 6.43
N VAL A 139 5.14 3.60 5.83
CA VAL A 139 4.60 4.32 4.68
C VAL A 139 5.71 4.52 3.68
N PHE A 140 5.44 4.22 2.43
CA PHE A 140 6.22 4.65 1.28
C PHE A 140 5.28 4.87 0.09
N SER A 141 5.66 5.76 -0.80
CA SER A 141 4.89 6.14 -1.98
C SER A 141 5.36 5.35 -3.23
N ASP A 142 4.58 5.39 -4.29
CA ASP A 142 4.88 4.65 -5.53
C ASP A 142 6.26 5.02 -6.12
N ASN A 143 6.70 6.27 -5.95
CA ASN A 143 8.02 6.72 -6.42
C ASN A 143 9.18 6.18 -5.56
N GLU A 144 8.92 5.75 -4.32
CA GLU A 144 9.92 5.12 -3.43
C GLU A 144 9.96 3.60 -3.59
N GLN A 145 8.92 3.01 -4.17
CA GLN A 145 8.81 1.55 -4.34
C GLN A 145 10.04 0.92 -5.03
N PRO A 146 10.61 1.48 -6.12
CA PRO A 146 11.80 0.90 -6.75
C PRO A 146 13.00 0.81 -5.81
N GLN A 147 13.21 1.80 -4.94
CA GLN A 147 14.26 1.78 -3.94
C GLN A 147 14.00 0.71 -2.86
N ILE A 148 12.76 0.57 -2.42
CA ILE A 148 12.37 -0.45 -1.45
C ILE A 148 12.56 -1.85 -2.04
N GLU A 149 12.16 -2.08 -3.29
CA GLU A 149 12.37 -3.36 -3.97
C GLU A 149 13.86 -3.69 -4.16
N MET A 150 14.70 -2.70 -4.44
CA MET A 150 16.15 -2.86 -4.51
C MET A 150 16.72 -3.31 -3.15
N LEU A 151 16.38 -2.61 -2.07
CA LEU A 151 16.84 -2.95 -0.72
C LEU A 151 16.36 -4.33 -0.27
N LEU A 152 15.12 -4.71 -0.63
CA LEU A 152 14.59 -6.05 -0.38
C LEU A 152 15.38 -7.11 -1.14
N GLY A 153 15.75 -6.86 -2.39
CA GLY A 153 16.63 -7.74 -3.17
C GLY A 153 18.01 -7.90 -2.55
N GLU A 154 18.60 -6.83 -2.06
CA GLU A 154 19.89 -6.87 -1.33
C GLU A 154 19.77 -7.67 -0.03
N ALA A 155 18.71 -7.42 0.76
CA ALA A 155 18.45 -8.15 2.00
C ALA A 155 18.31 -9.65 1.73
N MET A 156 17.52 -10.03 0.72
CA MET A 156 17.32 -11.42 0.31
C MET A 156 18.63 -12.07 -0.12
N SER A 157 19.48 -11.38 -0.88
CA SER A 157 20.77 -11.90 -1.31
C SER A 157 21.72 -12.21 -0.14
N ARG A 158 21.46 -11.62 1.02
CA ARG A 158 22.23 -11.84 2.27
C ARG A 158 21.56 -12.82 3.24
N GLY A 159 20.38 -13.34 2.87
CA GLY A 159 19.70 -14.37 3.64
C GLY A 159 18.44 -13.92 4.38
N THR A 160 17.99 -12.68 4.20
CA THR A 160 16.67 -12.26 4.73
C THR A 160 15.57 -13.03 3.99
N ASP A 161 14.77 -13.77 4.72
CA ASP A 161 13.62 -14.53 4.24
C ASP A 161 12.28 -14.00 4.79
N THR A 162 12.35 -13.14 5.80
CA THR A 162 11.20 -12.68 6.57
C THR A 162 11.15 -11.16 6.63
N VAL A 163 9.94 -10.61 6.46
CA VAL A 163 9.66 -9.18 6.62
C VAL A 163 8.57 -8.94 7.65
N LEU A 164 8.70 -7.87 8.43
CA LEU A 164 7.69 -7.35 9.34
C LEU A 164 6.96 -6.20 8.65
N ALA A 165 5.68 -6.41 8.32
CA ALA A 165 4.86 -5.48 7.55
C ALA A 165 3.84 -4.78 8.45
N GLY A 166 3.94 -3.47 8.58
CA GLY A 166 3.01 -2.61 9.33
C GLY A 166 1.94 -1.94 8.47
N ASN A 167 1.89 -2.24 7.17
CA ASN A 167 0.91 -1.71 6.23
C ASN A 167 0.38 -2.84 5.33
N ILE A 168 -0.94 -2.88 5.15
CA ILE A 168 -1.62 -3.95 4.39
C ILE A 168 -1.17 -4.00 2.92
N GLY A 169 -0.86 -2.85 2.31
CA GLY A 169 -0.37 -2.77 0.94
C GLY A 169 1.00 -3.41 0.73
N HIS A 170 1.78 -3.61 1.79
CA HIS A 170 3.10 -4.24 1.71
C HIS A 170 3.04 -5.77 1.62
N ILE A 171 1.92 -6.38 2.05
CA ILE A 171 1.75 -7.84 2.04
C ILE A 171 1.86 -8.40 0.62
N PRO A 172 1.10 -7.90 -0.38
CA PRO A 172 1.24 -8.39 -1.76
C PRO A 172 2.63 -8.18 -2.35
N LEU A 173 3.29 -7.05 -2.03
CA LEU A 173 4.64 -6.76 -2.49
C LEU A 173 5.63 -7.80 -1.96
N ALA A 174 5.66 -8.01 -0.64
CA ALA A 174 6.57 -8.94 0.01
C ALA A 174 6.34 -10.38 -0.45
N LYS A 175 5.07 -10.79 -0.59
CA LYS A 175 4.69 -12.12 -1.11
C LYS A 175 5.16 -12.32 -2.54
N ARG A 176 4.99 -11.33 -3.42
CA ARG A 176 5.45 -11.39 -4.82
C ARG A 176 6.97 -11.58 -4.90
N LEU A 177 7.71 -10.99 -3.98
CA LEU A 177 9.16 -11.12 -3.90
C LEU A 177 9.61 -12.41 -3.19
N GLY A 178 8.71 -13.21 -2.62
CA GLY A 178 9.03 -14.51 -2.02
C GLY A 178 9.32 -14.49 -0.52
N PHE A 179 9.06 -13.37 0.17
CA PHE A 179 9.26 -13.28 1.62
C PHE A 179 8.16 -13.97 2.42
N THR A 180 8.54 -14.52 3.56
CA THR A 180 7.62 -14.80 4.67
C THR A 180 7.18 -13.47 5.29
N VAL A 181 5.87 -13.27 5.45
CA VAL A 181 5.31 -12.01 5.96
C VAL A 181 4.84 -12.20 7.39
N HIS A 182 5.45 -11.47 8.30
CA HIS A 182 4.95 -11.25 9.65
C HIS A 182 4.24 -9.90 9.69
N GLY A 183 3.05 -9.85 10.26
CA GLY A 183 2.29 -8.63 10.45
C GLY A 183 2.70 -7.90 11.72
N ASP A 184 2.96 -6.62 11.60
CA ASP A 184 3.24 -5.74 12.75
C ASP A 184 1.93 -5.16 13.32
N PHE A 185 2.00 -4.57 14.51
CA PHE A 185 0.86 -3.95 15.18
C PHE A 185 0.12 -2.90 14.32
N GLY A 186 0.80 -2.30 13.34
CA GLY A 186 0.20 -1.36 12.40
C GLY A 186 -0.91 -1.94 11.52
N LEU A 187 -1.00 -3.26 11.37
CA LEU A 187 -2.13 -3.93 10.72
C LEU A 187 -3.38 -4.00 11.61
N ASN A 188 -3.27 -3.54 12.84
CA ASN A 188 -4.34 -3.37 13.82
C ASN A 188 -5.23 -4.61 14.00
N ALA A 189 -4.61 -5.78 14.20
CA ALA A 189 -5.32 -7.02 14.44
C ALA A 189 -5.98 -6.99 15.82
N TYR A 190 -7.29 -6.82 15.85
CA TYR A 190 -8.10 -6.56 17.03
C TYR A 190 -9.12 -7.64 17.35
N ASN A 191 -9.34 -8.57 16.44
CA ASN A 191 -10.31 -9.66 16.59
C ASN A 191 -9.96 -10.88 15.73
N SER A 192 -10.65 -11.98 15.97
CA SER A 192 -10.46 -13.26 15.27
C SER A 192 -10.64 -13.15 13.75
N LYS A 193 -11.60 -12.36 13.27
CA LYS A 193 -11.86 -12.20 11.83
C LYS A 193 -10.70 -11.49 11.10
N THR A 194 -10.08 -10.50 11.78
CA THR A 194 -8.88 -9.86 11.25
C THR A 194 -7.73 -10.87 11.12
N LEU A 195 -7.55 -11.75 12.11
CA LEU A 195 -6.51 -12.80 12.03
C LEU A 195 -6.75 -13.76 10.87
N SER A 196 -8.01 -14.19 10.66
CA SER A 196 -8.35 -15.05 9.51
C SER A 196 -8.11 -14.33 8.19
N ALA A 197 -8.54 -13.08 8.06
CA ALA A 197 -8.33 -12.30 6.83
C ALA A 197 -6.84 -12.07 6.52
N LEU A 198 -6.03 -11.78 7.53
CA LEU A 198 -4.57 -11.62 7.35
C LEU A 198 -3.90 -12.94 6.96
N ALA A 199 -4.36 -14.07 7.51
CA ALA A 199 -3.89 -15.40 7.10
C ALA A 199 -4.22 -15.68 5.62
N GLU A 200 -5.43 -15.39 5.19
CA GLU A 200 -5.84 -15.51 3.78
C GLU A 200 -4.98 -14.64 2.84
N MET A 201 -4.56 -13.47 3.32
CA MET A 201 -3.61 -12.62 2.60
C MET A 201 -2.17 -13.16 2.59
N GLY A 202 -1.89 -14.21 3.38
CA GLY A 202 -0.59 -14.88 3.44
C GLY A 202 0.36 -14.36 4.52
N VAL A 203 -0.15 -13.69 5.53
CA VAL A 203 0.58 -13.43 6.78
C VAL A 203 0.71 -14.74 7.55
N SER A 204 1.87 -15.02 8.15
CA SER A 204 2.14 -16.24 8.91
C SER A 204 2.15 -16.02 10.43
N ARG A 205 2.50 -14.81 10.88
CA ARG A 205 2.54 -14.39 12.28
C ARG A 205 2.03 -12.96 12.38
N GLN A 206 1.36 -12.59 13.50
CA GLN A 206 0.77 -11.27 13.65
C GLN A 206 0.97 -10.69 15.05
N THR A 207 1.56 -9.50 15.11
CA THR A 207 1.57 -8.71 16.36
C THR A 207 0.19 -8.09 16.57
N LEU A 208 -0.47 -8.44 17.67
CA LEU A 208 -1.80 -7.93 17.98
C LEU A 208 -1.79 -6.44 18.29
N SER A 209 -2.93 -5.78 18.09
CA SER A 209 -3.09 -4.37 18.44
C SER A 209 -2.83 -4.16 19.93
N PHE A 210 -2.03 -3.17 20.28
CA PHE A 210 -1.78 -2.76 21.67
C PHE A 210 -3.02 -2.13 22.33
N GLU A 211 -4.06 -1.80 21.55
CA GLU A 211 -5.34 -1.31 22.05
C GLU A 211 -6.25 -2.45 22.53
N ALA A 212 -5.93 -3.70 22.19
CA ALA A 212 -6.72 -4.85 22.59
C ALA A 212 -6.54 -5.17 24.10
N ARG A 213 -7.65 -5.36 24.79
CA ARG A 213 -7.64 -5.75 26.22
C ARG A 213 -7.23 -7.22 26.36
N LEU A 214 -6.58 -7.58 27.48
CA LEU A 214 -6.16 -8.97 27.74
C LEU A 214 -7.32 -9.97 27.66
N ALA A 215 -8.53 -9.60 28.08
CA ALA A 215 -9.71 -10.47 27.95
C ALA A 215 -10.05 -10.74 26.47
N GLN A 216 -9.98 -9.71 25.61
CA GLN A 216 -10.20 -9.86 24.17
C GLN A 216 -9.09 -10.73 23.53
N ILE A 217 -7.84 -10.49 23.89
CA ILE A 217 -6.69 -11.27 23.42
C ILE A 217 -6.85 -12.75 23.79
N ARG A 218 -7.22 -13.04 25.05
CA ARG A 218 -7.47 -14.40 25.52
C ARG A 218 -8.57 -15.11 24.73
N ASP A 219 -9.58 -14.36 24.30
CA ASP A 219 -10.74 -14.91 23.60
C ASP A 219 -10.58 -14.89 22.06
N MET A 220 -9.53 -14.23 21.54
CA MET A 220 -9.20 -14.28 20.11
C MET A 220 -8.81 -15.68 19.68
N ARG A 221 -9.28 -16.08 18.51
CA ARG A 221 -8.96 -17.34 17.84
C ARG A 221 -8.49 -17.02 16.41
N GLY A 222 -7.73 -17.91 15.81
CA GLY A 222 -7.30 -17.73 14.43
C GLY A 222 -6.13 -18.63 14.06
N PRO A 223 -5.83 -18.74 12.77
CA PRO A 223 -4.80 -19.65 12.25
C PRO A 223 -3.37 -19.11 12.41
N LEU A 224 -3.21 -17.84 12.84
CA LEU A 224 -1.90 -17.19 12.92
C LEU A 224 -1.25 -17.39 14.29
N GLU A 225 0.07 -17.54 14.32
CA GLU A 225 0.85 -17.23 15.52
C GLU A 225 0.68 -15.75 15.86
N THR A 226 0.64 -15.45 17.18
CA THR A 226 0.42 -14.06 17.59
C THR A 226 1.45 -13.61 18.61
N ASP A 227 1.91 -12.37 18.42
CA ASP A 227 2.79 -11.66 19.32
C ASP A 227 2.05 -10.56 20.08
N LEU A 228 2.51 -10.25 21.28
CA LEU A 228 2.06 -9.13 22.09
C LEU A 228 3.22 -8.19 22.35
N ILE A 229 2.99 -6.90 22.21
CA ILE A 229 3.97 -5.90 22.60
C ILE A 229 4.00 -5.84 24.15
N VAL A 230 5.13 -6.19 24.74
CA VAL A 230 5.33 -6.18 26.20
C VAL A 230 6.29 -5.10 26.66
N TYR A 231 7.05 -4.52 25.74
CA TYR A 231 7.99 -3.44 26.00
C TYR A 231 8.20 -2.56 24.75
N GLY A 232 8.26 -1.25 24.93
CA GLY A 232 8.58 -0.26 23.90
C GLY A 232 7.95 1.09 24.18
N ARG A 233 8.28 2.06 23.31
CA ARG A 233 7.58 3.34 23.23
C ARG A 233 6.56 3.26 22.11
N LEU A 234 5.34 3.64 22.42
CA LEU A 234 4.22 3.75 21.48
C LEU A 234 4.13 5.17 20.93
#